data_9a4d0384c50187ed93cf48cb52b5cf47
#
_entry.id   9a4d0384c50187ed93cf48cb52b5cf47
#
_cell.length_a   1.000
_cell.length_b   1.000
_cell.length_c   1.000
_cell.angle_alpha   90.00
_cell.angle_beta   90.00
_cell.angle_gamma   90.00
#
_symmetry.space_group_name_H-M   'P 1'
#
loop_
_entity.id
_entity.type
_entity.pdbx_description
1 polymer ?
#
loop_
_entity_poly.entity_id
_entity_poly.type
_entity_poly.pdbx_seq_one_letter_code
_entity_poly.pdbx_strand_id
1 'polypeptide(L)'
;MRKMFIFEFILAAHVVFCILIEMQSIIFPIQQKLVDLDNVGPVKKNTHANHNSYFDLFGFFGLCIWLLLKYFFEGFRFNSILIMAAYTFFFFDRALQFADKILCQVAAVLTILYIWTLISYPVYEFPKSTGKYRTCYKSIKLNDSYQTDTSVYYPCQDNKQEDIKYKWLPNNKFSKLIYELSILSTKWAPSEWIFDIGLSFLNFINFTASIEQPLINKELDVIIFSHGFSQHRNAYTTLCQQLASEGYVVFSLQHYELVYPWDIKGTKIYNTGNYPEIIEKYQKIRSSHLEWRIEQIQQLIDNLKSNKIKDVFYDFKPLSINLIGHSFGGASVLRVAQEINVNSVIAYDPWLFPFNQEQMHKQVKCRTLILSKDKNRIKQEWFDPKLLKEFLDFNTQIEHYKIKGLDHAYPVDLTYLIAAEMVLIGELRTDENLFKINNLISSLTIKFMQQKLFSIEENKQFS
;
A
#
# COMPACT_ATOMS: atom_id res chain seq x y z
N MET A 1 -6.66 -14.29 -2.45
CA MET A 1 -6.11 -14.96 -3.67
C MET A 1 -4.97 -14.12 -4.24
N ARG A 2 -4.07 -14.70 -5.03
CA ARG A 2 -2.95 -13.97 -5.66
C ARG A 2 -3.42 -13.41 -7.00
N LYS A 3 -3.18 -12.13 -7.26
CA LYS A 3 -3.45 -11.54 -8.58
C LYS A 3 -2.35 -11.96 -9.55
N MET A 4 -2.71 -12.60 -10.65
CA MET A 4 -1.77 -12.98 -11.70
C MET A 4 -1.73 -11.90 -12.79
N PHE A 5 -0.54 -11.46 -13.14
CA PHE A 5 -0.28 -10.58 -14.26
C PHE A 5 0.06 -11.43 -15.48
N ILE A 6 -0.92 -11.60 -16.37
CA ILE A 6 -0.83 -12.52 -17.52
C ILE A 6 0.36 -12.17 -18.43
N PHE A 7 0.56 -10.88 -18.70
CA PHE A 7 1.66 -10.43 -19.56
C PHE A 7 3.05 -10.67 -18.97
N GLU A 8 3.19 -10.59 -17.63
CA GLU A 8 4.44 -10.94 -16.93
C GLU A 8 4.74 -12.44 -17.05
N PHE A 9 3.71 -13.27 -16.87
CA PHE A 9 3.85 -14.72 -16.99
C PHE A 9 4.24 -15.13 -18.42
N ILE A 10 3.61 -14.56 -19.44
CA ILE A 10 3.92 -14.84 -20.87
C ILE A 10 5.36 -14.48 -21.17
N LEU A 11 5.83 -13.30 -20.72
CA LEU A 11 7.23 -12.90 -20.96
C LEU A 11 8.22 -13.80 -20.23
N ALA A 12 7.97 -14.11 -18.96
CA ALA A 12 8.82 -15.01 -18.18
C ALA A 12 8.92 -16.39 -18.84
N ALA A 13 7.79 -16.96 -19.29
CA ALA A 13 7.76 -18.22 -20.02
C ALA A 13 8.55 -18.15 -21.34
N HIS A 14 8.41 -17.04 -22.08
CA HIS A 14 9.17 -16.83 -23.33
C HIS A 14 10.68 -16.74 -23.08
N VAL A 15 11.13 -15.97 -22.08
CA VAL A 15 12.55 -15.87 -21.72
C VAL A 15 13.12 -17.23 -21.30
N VAL A 16 12.39 -17.98 -20.45
CA VAL A 16 12.79 -19.34 -20.05
C VAL A 16 12.92 -20.25 -21.27
N PHE A 17 11.95 -20.23 -22.18
CA PHE A 17 11.98 -21.01 -23.42
C PHE A 17 13.19 -20.67 -24.29
N CYS A 18 13.47 -19.37 -24.47
CA CYS A 18 14.64 -18.91 -25.24
C CYS A 18 15.96 -19.37 -24.59
N ILE A 19 16.09 -19.28 -23.26
CA ILE A 19 17.27 -19.74 -22.52
C ILE A 19 17.45 -21.26 -22.69
N LEU A 20 16.37 -22.04 -22.61
CA LEU A 20 16.41 -23.50 -22.77
C LEU A 20 16.88 -23.90 -24.20
N ILE A 21 16.40 -23.20 -25.23
CA ILE A 21 16.86 -23.42 -26.61
C ILE A 21 18.37 -23.14 -26.73
N GLU A 22 18.83 -22.03 -26.15
CA GLU A 22 20.25 -21.69 -26.19
C GLU A 22 21.11 -22.69 -25.41
N MET A 23 20.64 -23.18 -24.27
CA MET A 23 21.31 -24.25 -23.53
C MET A 23 21.37 -25.56 -24.32
N GLN A 24 20.31 -25.92 -25.03
CA GLN A 24 20.36 -27.09 -25.93
C GLN A 24 21.42 -26.94 -27.03
N SER A 25 21.57 -25.74 -27.57
CA SER A 25 22.62 -25.46 -28.59
C SER A 25 24.06 -25.61 -28.06
N ILE A 26 24.24 -25.50 -26.73
CA ILE A 26 25.52 -25.72 -26.03
C ILE A 26 25.71 -27.19 -25.67
N ILE A 27 24.66 -27.86 -25.24
CA ILE A 27 24.71 -29.26 -24.75
C ILE A 27 24.85 -30.23 -25.94
N PHE A 28 24.16 -29.97 -27.04
CA PHE A 28 24.17 -30.86 -28.21
C PHE A 28 25.57 -31.05 -28.82
N PRO A 29 26.41 -29.99 -29.04
CA PRO A 29 27.80 -30.16 -29.48
C PRO A 29 28.71 -30.87 -28.49
N ILE A 30 28.44 -30.73 -27.16
CA ILE A 30 29.19 -31.45 -26.13
C ILE A 30 28.86 -32.94 -26.15
N GLN A 31 27.58 -33.31 -26.29
CA GLN A 31 27.16 -34.70 -26.47
C GLN A 31 27.72 -35.29 -27.74
N GLN A 32 27.72 -34.56 -28.88
CA GLN A 32 28.32 -34.99 -30.11
C GLN A 32 29.84 -35.16 -29.99
N LYS A 33 30.54 -34.24 -29.30
CA LYS A 33 31.97 -34.40 -29.00
C LYS A 33 32.28 -35.60 -28.11
N LEU A 34 31.41 -35.95 -27.18
CA LEU A 34 31.54 -37.14 -26.34
C LEU A 34 31.29 -38.43 -27.12
N VAL A 35 30.38 -38.39 -28.10
CA VAL A 35 30.13 -39.53 -29.02
C VAL A 35 31.22 -39.65 -30.09
N ASP A 36 31.77 -38.52 -30.57
CA ASP A 36 32.83 -38.50 -31.57
C ASP A 36 34.23 -38.83 -31.01
N LEU A 37 34.42 -38.88 -29.68
CA LEU A 37 35.62 -39.40 -29.06
C LEU A 37 35.80 -40.91 -29.27
N ASP A 38 34.71 -41.62 -29.62
CA ASP A 38 34.74 -43.04 -29.96
C ASP A 38 34.90 -43.30 -31.48
N ASN A 39 34.88 -42.25 -32.36
CA ASN A 39 35.01 -42.38 -33.82
C ASN A 39 35.88 -41.26 -34.42
N VAL A 40 37.14 -41.57 -34.72
CA VAL A 40 38.10 -40.65 -35.34
C VAL A 40 37.83 -40.51 -36.82
N GLY A 41 37.17 -39.42 -37.25
CA GLY A 41 37.00 -39.02 -38.63
C GLY A 41 36.99 -37.48 -38.79
N PRO A 42 37.41 -36.87 -39.88
CA PRO A 42 37.61 -35.43 -40.01
C PRO A 42 36.27 -34.67 -40.04
N VAL A 43 36.07 -33.79 -39.08
CA VAL A 43 34.88 -32.95 -38.90
C VAL A 43 34.85 -31.85 -40.00
N LYS A 44 33.84 -31.88 -40.86
CA LYS A 44 33.48 -30.74 -41.74
C LYS A 44 32.87 -29.62 -40.90
N LYS A 45 33.51 -28.44 -40.91
CA LYS A 45 32.93 -27.20 -40.39
C LYS A 45 31.66 -26.83 -41.18
N ASN A 46 30.49 -27.08 -40.64
CA ASN A 46 29.26 -26.52 -41.17
C ASN A 46 29.10 -25.08 -40.66
N THR A 47 29.23 -24.14 -41.62
CA THR A 47 28.92 -22.72 -41.45
C THR A 47 27.39 -22.52 -41.42
N HIS A 48 26.78 -22.58 -40.26
CA HIS A 48 25.40 -22.14 -40.03
C HIS A 48 25.38 -20.68 -39.59
N ALA A 49 25.64 -19.76 -40.50
CA ALA A 49 25.72 -18.33 -40.20
C ALA A 49 24.76 -17.49 -41.06
N ASN A 50 23.50 -17.80 -41.22
CA ASN A 50 22.62 -16.86 -41.93
C ASN A 50 21.11 -16.92 -41.63
N HIS A 51 20.67 -17.58 -40.58
CA HIS A 51 19.21 -17.61 -40.26
C HIS A 51 18.77 -16.77 -39.08
N ASN A 52 19.66 -16.08 -38.36
CA ASN A 52 19.35 -15.50 -37.06
C ASN A 52 18.89 -14.04 -37.07
N SER A 53 19.21 -13.24 -38.12
CA SER A 53 18.91 -11.77 -38.05
C SER A 53 17.40 -11.42 -38.08
N TYR A 54 16.61 -12.20 -38.79
CA TYR A 54 15.14 -11.97 -38.81
C TYR A 54 14.47 -12.33 -37.48
N PHE A 55 14.93 -13.41 -36.85
CA PHE A 55 14.39 -13.85 -35.57
C PHE A 55 14.69 -12.83 -34.47
N ASP A 56 15.86 -12.20 -34.51
CA ASP A 56 16.26 -11.18 -33.54
C ASP A 56 15.46 -9.87 -33.71
N LEU A 57 15.18 -9.46 -34.94
CA LEU A 57 14.37 -8.29 -35.26
C LEU A 57 12.92 -8.50 -34.84
N PHE A 58 12.31 -9.67 -35.12
CA PHE A 58 10.98 -10.04 -34.68
C PHE A 58 10.89 -10.11 -33.15
N GLY A 59 11.92 -10.61 -32.49
CA GLY A 59 12.01 -10.63 -31.01
C GLY A 59 12.01 -9.23 -30.42
N PHE A 60 12.76 -8.29 -30.99
CA PHE A 60 12.78 -6.90 -30.54
C PHE A 60 11.42 -6.21 -30.73
N PHE A 61 10.81 -6.33 -31.89
CA PHE A 61 9.45 -5.80 -32.13
C PHE A 61 8.41 -6.46 -31.19
N GLY A 62 8.52 -7.76 -30.97
CA GLY A 62 7.67 -8.49 -30.01
C GLY A 62 7.79 -7.93 -28.59
N LEU A 63 9.02 -7.62 -28.13
CA LEU A 63 9.25 -6.97 -26.84
C LEU A 63 8.63 -5.58 -26.80
N CYS A 64 8.82 -4.75 -27.81
CA CYS A 64 8.24 -3.42 -27.87
C CYS A 64 6.71 -3.46 -27.80
N ILE A 65 6.08 -4.35 -28.55
CA ILE A 65 4.62 -4.56 -28.53
C ILE A 65 4.20 -5.06 -27.13
N TRP A 66 4.93 -6.01 -26.55
CA TRP A 66 4.65 -6.51 -25.21
C TRP A 66 4.74 -5.41 -24.16
N LEU A 67 5.77 -4.56 -24.19
CA LEU A 67 5.94 -3.43 -23.29
C LEU A 67 4.75 -2.46 -23.39
N LEU A 68 4.32 -2.15 -24.61
CA LEU A 68 3.15 -1.31 -24.84
C LEU A 68 1.88 -1.95 -24.28
N LEU A 69 1.61 -3.22 -24.61
CA LEU A 69 0.44 -3.93 -24.13
C LEU A 69 0.43 -4.02 -22.59
N LYS A 70 1.58 -4.37 -22.00
CA LYS A 70 1.70 -4.44 -20.54
C LYS A 70 1.42 -3.08 -19.89
N TYR A 71 2.01 -1.99 -20.42
CA TYR A 71 1.80 -0.65 -19.89
C TYR A 71 0.32 -0.23 -19.93
N PHE A 72 -0.37 -0.50 -21.04
CA PHE A 72 -1.76 -0.09 -21.22
C PHE A 72 -2.78 -0.96 -20.49
N PHE A 73 -2.49 -2.25 -20.28
CA PHE A 73 -3.47 -3.19 -19.71
C PHE A 73 -3.21 -3.62 -18.27
N GLU A 74 -1.96 -3.61 -17.81
CA GLU A 74 -1.60 -4.09 -16.47
C GLU A 74 -0.74 -3.10 -15.67
N GLY A 75 -0.04 -2.19 -16.35
CA GLY A 75 0.99 -1.34 -15.76
C GLY A 75 2.29 -2.11 -15.42
N PHE A 76 3.31 -1.37 -15.02
CA PHE A 76 4.59 -1.93 -14.60
C PHE A 76 4.72 -1.99 -13.09
N ARG A 77 5.47 -3.00 -12.61
CA ARG A 77 5.97 -3.13 -11.24
C ARG A 77 7.49 -3.01 -11.25
N PHE A 78 8.07 -2.60 -10.13
CA PHE A 78 9.55 -2.51 -10.04
C PHE A 78 10.26 -3.83 -10.36
N ASN A 79 9.72 -4.96 -9.92
CA ASN A 79 10.30 -6.27 -10.25
C ASN A 79 10.23 -6.62 -11.74
N SER A 80 9.33 -6.02 -12.53
CA SER A 80 9.31 -6.19 -13.99
C SER A 80 10.61 -5.72 -14.66
N ILE A 81 11.39 -4.84 -13.99
CA ILE A 81 12.70 -4.41 -14.46
C ILE A 81 13.66 -5.59 -14.61
N LEU A 82 13.59 -6.57 -13.71
CA LEU A 82 14.45 -7.76 -13.76
C LEU A 82 14.25 -8.56 -15.04
N ILE A 83 12.98 -8.81 -15.41
CA ILE A 83 12.68 -9.58 -16.61
C ILE A 83 12.95 -8.78 -17.89
N MET A 84 12.75 -7.46 -17.86
CA MET A 84 13.12 -6.57 -18.96
C MET A 84 14.64 -6.56 -19.19
N ALA A 85 15.42 -6.45 -18.11
CA ALA A 85 16.87 -6.52 -18.19
C ALA A 85 17.35 -7.90 -18.66
N ALA A 86 16.75 -8.98 -18.17
CA ALA A 86 17.04 -10.34 -18.62
C ALA A 86 16.85 -10.49 -20.13
N TYR A 87 15.70 -10.00 -20.64
CA TYR A 87 15.42 -10.04 -22.09
C TYR A 87 16.42 -9.19 -22.89
N THR A 88 16.75 -8.01 -22.40
CA THR A 88 17.71 -7.11 -23.02
C THR A 88 19.10 -7.76 -23.11
N PHE A 89 19.61 -8.33 -22.02
CA PHE A 89 20.90 -9.02 -22.01
C PHE A 89 20.90 -10.24 -22.92
N PHE A 90 19.84 -11.02 -22.94
CA PHE A 90 19.69 -12.15 -23.84
C PHE A 90 19.73 -11.72 -25.31
N PHE A 91 19.02 -10.62 -25.65
CA PHE A 91 19.01 -10.07 -26.99
C PHE A 91 20.40 -9.57 -27.42
N PHE A 92 21.10 -8.82 -26.55
CA PHE A 92 22.46 -8.36 -26.84
C PHE A 92 23.47 -9.49 -26.97
N ASP A 93 23.38 -10.56 -26.19
CA ASP A 93 24.21 -11.75 -26.32
C ASP A 93 24.09 -12.36 -27.70
N ARG A 94 22.88 -12.46 -28.22
CA ARG A 94 22.62 -12.96 -29.57
C ARG A 94 23.07 -11.99 -30.66
N ALA A 95 22.77 -10.71 -30.54
CA ALA A 95 23.09 -9.69 -31.55
C ALA A 95 24.60 -9.48 -31.69
N LEU A 96 25.35 -9.52 -30.59
CA LEU A 96 26.78 -9.28 -30.53
C LEU A 96 27.62 -10.59 -30.62
N GLN A 97 26.96 -11.75 -30.57
CA GLN A 97 27.58 -13.08 -30.66
C GLN A 97 28.78 -13.28 -29.72
N PHE A 98 28.64 -12.86 -28.46
CA PHE A 98 29.70 -13.05 -27.46
C PHE A 98 30.08 -14.51 -27.32
N ALA A 99 31.38 -14.81 -27.43
CA ALA A 99 31.89 -16.18 -27.37
C ALA A 99 31.62 -16.84 -26.01
N ASP A 100 31.64 -16.06 -24.91
CA ASP A 100 31.58 -16.57 -23.55
C ASP A 100 30.16 -16.71 -23.01
N LYS A 101 29.14 -16.31 -23.79
CA LYS A 101 27.73 -16.39 -23.37
C LYS A 101 27.44 -15.77 -21.99
N ILE A 102 28.24 -14.79 -21.54
CA ILE A 102 28.13 -14.16 -20.23
C ILE A 102 26.77 -13.45 -20.07
N LEU A 103 26.33 -12.74 -21.12
CA LEU A 103 25.07 -12.02 -21.09
C LEU A 103 23.85 -12.97 -20.99
N CYS A 104 23.94 -14.14 -21.64
CA CYS A 104 22.92 -15.18 -21.50
C CYS A 104 22.86 -15.74 -20.07
N GLN A 105 24.01 -15.93 -19.41
CA GLN A 105 24.08 -16.36 -18.02
C GLN A 105 23.49 -15.29 -17.08
N VAL A 106 23.81 -14.01 -17.30
CA VAL A 106 23.22 -12.89 -16.55
C VAL A 106 21.70 -12.85 -16.75
N ALA A 107 21.22 -13.02 -17.98
CA ALA A 107 19.79 -13.08 -18.27
C ALA A 107 19.08 -14.22 -17.51
N ALA A 108 19.72 -15.40 -17.43
CA ALA A 108 19.21 -16.54 -16.67
C ALA A 108 19.09 -16.23 -15.16
N VAL A 109 20.13 -15.63 -14.57
CA VAL A 109 20.11 -15.21 -13.15
C VAL A 109 19.00 -14.20 -12.88
N LEU A 110 18.88 -13.16 -13.72
CA LEU A 110 17.83 -12.14 -13.58
C LEU A 110 16.42 -12.74 -13.70
N THR A 111 16.24 -13.73 -14.61
CA THR A 111 14.96 -14.43 -14.75
C THR A 111 14.62 -15.24 -13.49
N ILE A 112 15.60 -15.95 -12.93
CA ILE A 112 15.43 -16.69 -11.67
C ILE A 112 15.06 -15.74 -10.54
N LEU A 113 15.76 -14.62 -10.40
CA LEU A 113 15.48 -13.58 -9.41
C LEU A 113 14.07 -13.01 -9.60
N TYR A 114 13.66 -12.76 -10.83
CA TYR A 114 12.31 -12.30 -11.14
C TYR A 114 11.24 -13.31 -10.72
N ILE A 115 11.41 -14.59 -11.09
CA ILE A 115 10.48 -15.65 -10.69
C ILE A 115 10.42 -15.77 -9.16
N TRP A 116 11.58 -15.70 -8.50
CA TRP A 116 11.64 -15.70 -7.05
C TRP A 116 10.85 -14.53 -6.43
N THR A 117 10.94 -13.31 -6.97
CA THR A 117 10.16 -12.16 -6.50
C THR A 117 8.66 -12.35 -6.70
N LEU A 118 8.22 -12.96 -7.80
CA LEU A 118 6.81 -13.26 -8.04
C LEU A 118 6.22 -14.25 -7.03
N ILE A 119 7.04 -15.25 -6.62
CA ILE A 119 6.63 -16.28 -5.67
C ILE A 119 6.64 -15.71 -4.24
N SER A 120 7.71 -15.01 -3.87
CA SER A 120 7.94 -14.53 -2.49
C SER A 120 7.09 -13.31 -2.15
N TYR A 121 6.81 -12.45 -3.14
CA TYR A 121 6.11 -11.17 -2.95
C TYR A 121 4.97 -11.01 -3.97
N PRO A 122 3.95 -11.87 -3.94
CA PRO A 122 2.83 -11.76 -4.86
C PRO A 122 2.01 -10.51 -4.56
N VAL A 123 1.33 -9.98 -5.58
CA VAL A 123 0.24 -9.03 -5.37
C VAL A 123 -0.98 -9.82 -4.91
N TYR A 124 -1.49 -9.48 -3.74
CA TYR A 124 -2.69 -10.13 -3.21
C TYR A 124 -3.95 -9.39 -3.66
N GLU A 125 -5.02 -10.14 -3.87
CA GLU A 125 -6.36 -9.55 -3.92
C GLU A 125 -6.76 -9.13 -2.51
N PHE A 126 -7.56 -8.09 -2.41
CA PHE A 126 -8.08 -7.65 -1.12
C PHE A 126 -8.91 -8.77 -0.47
N PRO A 127 -8.68 -9.05 0.81
CA PRO A 127 -9.48 -10.03 1.52
C PRO A 127 -10.95 -9.61 1.55
N LYS A 128 -11.85 -10.57 1.39
CA LYS A 128 -13.29 -10.32 1.55
C LYS A 128 -13.61 -10.08 3.01
N SER A 129 -14.50 -9.14 3.27
CA SER A 129 -15.04 -8.91 4.61
C SER A 129 -15.79 -10.15 5.12
N THR A 130 -15.72 -10.39 6.42
CA THR A 130 -16.26 -11.60 7.09
C THR A 130 -17.45 -11.29 8.01
N GLY A 131 -17.85 -10.03 8.11
CA GLY A 131 -18.98 -9.60 8.94
C GLY A 131 -20.32 -10.04 8.37
N LYS A 132 -21.36 -9.74 9.11
CA LYS A 132 -22.74 -10.21 8.85
C LYS A 132 -23.37 -9.59 7.60
N TYR A 133 -22.97 -8.35 7.25
CA TYR A 133 -23.65 -7.57 6.23
C TYR A 133 -22.83 -7.47 4.94
N ARG A 134 -23.50 -7.42 3.80
CA ARG A 134 -22.87 -6.98 2.55
C ARG A 134 -22.48 -5.53 2.67
N THR A 135 -21.40 -5.17 1.97
CA THR A 135 -20.86 -3.81 1.98
C THR A 135 -21.09 -3.13 0.65
N CYS A 136 -21.69 -1.96 0.69
CA CYS A 136 -21.78 -1.04 -0.42
C CYS A 136 -20.71 0.05 -0.31
N TYR A 137 -20.40 0.65 -1.42
CA TYR A 137 -19.41 1.74 -1.51
C TYR A 137 -19.98 2.89 -2.34
N LYS A 138 -19.70 4.11 -1.91
CA LYS A 138 -19.85 5.31 -2.73
C LYS A 138 -18.76 6.34 -2.46
N SER A 139 -18.42 7.07 -3.49
CA SER A 139 -17.51 8.22 -3.42
C SER A 139 -18.34 9.48 -3.44
N ILE A 140 -18.17 10.32 -2.44
CA ILE A 140 -18.91 11.57 -2.28
C ILE A 140 -17.94 12.74 -2.12
N LYS A 141 -18.46 13.93 -2.34
CA LYS A 141 -17.80 15.19 -1.97
C LYS A 141 -18.61 15.82 -0.85
N LEU A 142 -17.99 16.05 0.30
CA LEU A 142 -18.66 16.68 1.43
C LEU A 142 -18.91 18.14 1.12
N ASN A 143 -20.05 18.65 1.58
CA ASN A 143 -20.34 20.08 1.53
C ASN A 143 -19.72 20.77 2.76
N ASP A 144 -18.39 20.78 2.79
CA ASP A 144 -17.55 21.43 3.80
C ASP A 144 -16.69 22.53 3.14
N SER A 145 -15.95 23.29 3.95
CA SER A 145 -15.09 24.38 3.47
C SER A 145 -14.01 23.90 2.49
N TYR A 146 -13.66 22.61 2.52
CA TYR A 146 -12.62 21.97 1.72
C TYR A 146 -13.18 21.17 0.56
N GLN A 147 -14.52 20.99 0.47
CA GLN A 147 -15.16 20.05 -0.46
C GLN A 147 -14.47 18.67 -0.43
N THR A 148 -14.29 18.15 0.79
CA THR A 148 -13.49 16.97 1.04
C THR A 148 -14.04 15.74 0.32
N ASP A 149 -13.23 15.18 -0.57
CA ASP A 149 -13.54 13.88 -1.19
C ASP A 149 -13.55 12.80 -0.11
N THR A 150 -14.58 11.99 -0.09
CA THR A 150 -14.80 11.00 0.96
C THR A 150 -15.27 9.67 0.36
N SER A 151 -14.66 8.59 0.80
CA SER A 151 -15.13 7.24 0.51
C SER A 151 -16.05 6.77 1.63
N VAL A 152 -17.25 6.34 1.28
CA VAL A 152 -18.23 5.84 2.25
C VAL A 152 -18.45 4.36 2.03
N TYR A 153 -18.12 3.55 3.04
CA TYR A 153 -18.38 2.12 3.10
C TYR A 153 -19.52 1.90 4.10
N TYR A 154 -20.52 1.12 3.72
CA TYR A 154 -21.69 0.99 4.58
C TYR A 154 -22.38 -0.37 4.41
N PRO A 155 -23.07 -0.87 5.46
CA PRO A 155 -23.85 -2.08 5.39
C PRO A 155 -25.10 -1.83 4.58
N CYS A 156 -25.35 -2.64 3.57
CA CYS A 156 -26.50 -2.50 2.68
C CYS A 156 -27.39 -3.75 2.67
N GLN A 157 -28.63 -3.57 2.18
CA GLN A 157 -29.57 -4.65 2.03
C GLN A 157 -29.06 -5.65 1.00
N ASP A 158 -29.19 -6.94 1.28
CA ASP A 158 -28.79 -8.00 0.36
C ASP A 158 -29.89 -8.28 -0.67
N ASN A 159 -29.85 -7.59 -1.79
CA ASN A 159 -30.79 -7.75 -2.90
C ASN A 159 -30.27 -8.74 -3.96
N LYS A 160 -29.29 -9.60 -3.65
CA LYS A 160 -28.66 -10.58 -4.56
C LYS A 160 -28.07 -9.96 -5.84
N GLN A 161 -27.73 -8.69 -5.81
CA GLN A 161 -27.05 -8.02 -6.93
C GLN A 161 -25.55 -8.39 -6.94
N GLU A 162 -24.97 -8.33 -8.12
CA GLU A 162 -23.55 -8.61 -8.32
C GLU A 162 -22.69 -7.50 -7.71
N ASP A 163 -21.51 -7.88 -7.21
CA ASP A 163 -20.50 -6.95 -6.80
C ASP A 163 -19.84 -6.31 -8.02
N ILE A 164 -19.58 -5.02 -7.94
CA ILE A 164 -18.87 -4.28 -8.99
C ILE A 164 -17.46 -3.91 -8.55
N LYS A 165 -16.62 -3.59 -9.53
CA LYS A 165 -15.22 -3.20 -9.29
C LYS A 165 -15.11 -1.69 -9.24
N TYR A 166 -14.51 -1.19 -8.17
CA TYR A 166 -14.16 0.21 -7.98
C TYR A 166 -12.64 0.38 -8.02
N LYS A 167 -12.16 1.48 -8.60
CA LYS A 167 -10.72 1.80 -8.57
C LYS A 167 -10.25 2.00 -7.15
N TRP A 168 -9.17 1.29 -6.76
CA TRP A 168 -8.54 1.47 -5.47
C TRP A 168 -7.82 2.83 -5.39
N LEU A 169 -7.06 3.19 -6.42
CA LEU A 169 -6.35 4.47 -6.50
C LEU A 169 -7.27 5.57 -7.01
N PRO A 170 -7.63 6.58 -6.19
CA PRO A 170 -8.61 7.60 -6.58
C PRO A 170 -8.04 8.64 -7.57
N ASN A 171 -6.72 8.82 -7.61
CA ASN A 171 -6.02 9.66 -8.57
C ASN A 171 -4.61 9.14 -8.88
N ASN A 172 -4.02 9.57 -9.98
CA ASN A 172 -2.75 9.04 -10.51
C ASN A 172 -1.48 9.65 -9.88
N LYS A 173 -1.57 10.35 -8.73
CA LYS A 173 -0.40 11.03 -8.11
C LYS A 173 0.30 10.21 -7.04
N PHE A 174 -0.01 8.92 -6.94
CA PHE A 174 0.51 8.07 -5.87
C PHE A 174 2.02 7.78 -6.00
N SER A 175 2.53 7.68 -7.22
CA SER A 175 3.95 7.49 -7.51
C SER A 175 4.83 8.61 -6.93
N LYS A 176 4.39 9.87 -7.08
CA LYS A 176 5.07 11.02 -6.49
C LYS A 176 5.19 10.90 -4.98
N LEU A 177 4.15 10.41 -4.36
CA LEU A 177 4.05 10.19 -2.94
C LEU A 177 5.06 9.15 -2.44
N ILE A 178 5.15 7.98 -3.11
CA ILE A 178 6.13 6.94 -2.77
C ILE A 178 7.56 7.42 -3.03
N TYR A 179 7.79 8.21 -4.08
CA TYR A 179 9.07 8.86 -4.33
C TYR A 179 9.51 9.71 -3.14
N GLU A 180 8.60 10.55 -2.63
CA GLU A 180 8.85 11.42 -1.49
C GLU A 180 9.11 10.61 -0.19
N LEU A 181 8.32 9.57 0.07
CA LEU A 181 8.56 8.65 1.19
C LEU A 181 9.92 7.96 1.09
N SER A 182 10.32 7.54 -0.10
CA SER A 182 11.63 6.90 -0.31
C SER A 182 12.78 7.84 0.00
N ILE A 183 12.70 9.12 -0.41
CA ILE A 183 13.70 10.13 -0.03
C ILE A 183 13.76 10.32 1.48
N LEU A 184 12.58 10.38 2.13
CA LEU A 184 12.50 10.54 3.59
C LEU A 184 13.12 9.36 4.34
N SER A 185 12.83 8.13 3.89
CA SER A 185 13.25 6.91 4.57
C SER A 185 14.71 6.58 4.34
N THR A 186 15.21 6.75 3.11
CA THR A 186 16.53 6.26 2.70
C THR A 186 17.54 7.37 2.39
N LYS A 187 17.11 8.64 2.40
CA LYS A 187 17.87 9.81 1.92
C LYS A 187 18.28 9.72 0.43
N TRP A 188 17.80 8.70 -0.27
CA TRP A 188 18.04 8.47 -1.68
C TRP A 188 16.77 7.95 -2.34
N ALA A 189 16.50 8.40 -3.55
CA ALA A 189 15.50 7.80 -4.43
C ALA A 189 15.94 7.96 -5.89
N PRO A 190 15.58 7.01 -6.76
CA PRO A 190 15.68 7.22 -8.19
C PRO A 190 14.75 8.37 -8.63
N SER A 191 14.87 8.82 -9.88
CA SER A 191 14.00 9.90 -10.40
C SER A 191 12.51 9.56 -10.30
N GLU A 192 11.66 10.55 -10.06
CA GLU A 192 10.20 10.40 -9.86
C GLU A 192 9.53 9.57 -10.97
N TRP A 193 9.93 9.77 -12.25
CA TRP A 193 9.37 9.02 -13.39
C TRP A 193 9.59 7.49 -13.31
N ILE A 194 10.63 7.05 -12.59
CA ILE A 194 10.88 5.61 -12.36
C ILE A 194 9.78 5.03 -11.46
N PHE A 195 9.35 5.79 -10.44
CA PHE A 195 8.20 5.41 -9.62
C PHE A 195 6.89 5.45 -10.40
N ASP A 196 6.71 6.45 -11.28
CA ASP A 196 5.54 6.51 -12.17
C ASP A 196 5.41 5.25 -13.01
N ILE A 197 6.49 4.78 -13.59
CA ILE A 197 6.51 3.53 -14.37
C ILE A 197 6.36 2.33 -13.43
N GLY A 198 7.23 2.20 -12.41
CA GLY A 198 7.31 1.01 -11.56
C GLY A 198 6.08 0.77 -10.66
N LEU A 199 5.24 1.77 -10.47
CA LEU A 199 3.98 1.69 -9.72
C LEU A 199 2.74 1.86 -10.61
N SER A 200 2.89 1.95 -11.92
CA SER A 200 1.76 2.18 -12.84
C SER A 200 0.71 1.06 -12.79
N PHE A 201 1.06 -0.15 -12.36
CA PHE A 201 0.11 -1.24 -12.16
C PHE A 201 -0.95 -0.92 -11.09
N LEU A 202 -0.69 -0.01 -10.15
CA LEU A 202 -1.65 0.41 -9.14
C LEU A 202 -2.90 1.06 -9.74
N ASN A 203 -2.80 1.65 -10.94
CA ASN A 203 -3.93 2.20 -11.68
C ASN A 203 -4.93 1.12 -12.15
N PHE A 204 -4.51 -0.15 -12.16
CA PHE A 204 -5.31 -1.31 -12.56
C PHE A 204 -5.80 -2.12 -11.35
N ILE A 205 -5.48 -1.68 -10.13
CA ILE A 205 -5.96 -2.30 -8.90
C ILE A 205 -7.39 -1.84 -8.64
N ASN A 206 -8.25 -2.82 -8.36
CA ASN A 206 -9.64 -2.59 -8.03
C ASN A 206 -9.99 -3.37 -6.76
N PHE A 207 -10.94 -2.85 -6.00
CA PHE A 207 -11.64 -3.59 -4.96
C PHE A 207 -13.08 -3.83 -5.36
N THR A 208 -13.75 -4.79 -4.74
CA THR A 208 -15.14 -5.13 -5.01
C THR A 208 -16.03 -4.67 -3.87
N ALA A 209 -17.19 -4.13 -4.21
CA ALA A 209 -18.26 -3.83 -3.29
C ALA A 209 -19.60 -3.99 -4.02
N SER A 210 -20.68 -4.13 -3.29
CA SER A 210 -22.02 -4.17 -3.92
C SER A 210 -22.37 -2.83 -4.55
N ILE A 211 -23.18 -2.87 -5.59
CA ILE A 211 -23.80 -1.68 -6.16
C ILE A 211 -24.51 -0.90 -5.05
N GLU A 212 -24.56 0.42 -5.19
CA GLU A 212 -25.21 1.30 -4.23
C GLU A 212 -26.66 0.83 -3.93
N GLN A 213 -26.90 0.45 -2.70
CA GLN A 213 -28.16 -0.03 -2.17
C GLN A 213 -28.55 0.80 -0.94
N PRO A 214 -29.82 0.79 -0.53
CA PRO A 214 -30.23 1.40 0.74
C PRO A 214 -29.47 0.80 1.93
N LEU A 215 -29.25 1.63 2.95
CA LEU A 215 -28.77 1.17 4.25
C LEU A 215 -29.65 0.05 4.82
N ILE A 216 -29.06 -0.85 5.59
CA ILE A 216 -29.82 -1.88 6.35
C ILE A 216 -30.76 -1.26 7.39
N ASN A 217 -30.37 -0.11 7.96
CA ASN A 217 -31.13 0.67 8.93
C ASN A 217 -30.82 2.15 8.77
N LYS A 218 -31.73 3.02 9.16
CA LYS A 218 -31.54 4.48 9.18
C LYS A 218 -30.75 4.95 10.39
N GLU A 219 -30.66 4.18 11.44
CA GLU A 219 -29.92 4.47 12.67
C GLU A 219 -28.77 3.46 12.80
N LEU A 220 -27.54 3.91 12.60
CA LEU A 220 -26.32 3.10 12.67
C LEU A 220 -25.19 3.91 13.31
N ASP A 221 -24.25 3.19 13.89
CA ASP A 221 -23.00 3.77 14.37
C ASP A 221 -22.13 4.23 13.21
N VAL A 222 -21.52 5.40 13.35
CA VAL A 222 -20.64 6.00 12.37
C VAL A 222 -19.19 5.88 12.80
N ILE A 223 -18.32 5.63 11.83
CA ILE A 223 -16.87 5.73 11.96
C ILE A 223 -16.38 6.80 10.98
N ILE A 224 -15.62 7.77 11.49
CA ILE A 224 -14.83 8.68 10.68
C ILE A 224 -13.40 8.17 10.68
N PHE A 225 -12.89 7.81 9.51
CA PHE A 225 -11.55 7.27 9.32
C PHE A 225 -10.60 8.32 8.73
N SER A 226 -9.46 8.54 9.41
CA SER A 226 -8.39 9.43 8.98
C SER A 226 -7.15 8.60 8.59
N HIS A 227 -6.74 8.72 7.33
CA HIS A 227 -5.60 7.97 6.79
C HIS A 227 -4.24 8.50 7.28
N GLY A 228 -3.21 7.66 7.19
CA GLY A 228 -1.81 8.02 7.48
C GLY A 228 -1.27 9.10 6.54
N PHE A 229 -0.12 9.65 6.91
CA PHE A 229 0.63 10.55 6.02
C PHE A 229 0.91 9.82 4.70
N SER A 230 0.81 10.54 3.60
CA SER A 230 1.09 9.98 2.29
C SER A 230 0.13 8.87 1.82
N GLN A 231 -1.08 8.79 2.37
CA GLN A 231 -2.10 7.84 1.95
C GLN A 231 -3.29 8.54 1.29
N HIS A 232 -4.30 7.77 0.93
CA HIS A 232 -5.52 8.26 0.32
C HIS A 232 -6.74 7.57 0.93
N ARG A 233 -7.93 8.11 0.69
CA ARG A 233 -9.21 7.64 1.28
C ARG A 233 -9.53 6.14 1.05
N ASN A 234 -8.96 5.51 0.02
CA ASN A 234 -9.14 4.09 -0.25
C ASN A 234 -7.97 3.22 0.22
N ALA A 235 -6.95 3.80 0.87
CA ALA A 235 -5.75 3.05 1.27
C ALA A 235 -5.99 2.05 2.41
N TYR A 236 -7.20 2.06 2.98
CA TYR A 236 -7.64 1.17 4.06
C TYR A 236 -8.97 0.50 3.73
N THR A 237 -9.21 0.24 2.44
CA THR A 237 -10.46 -0.35 1.94
C THR A 237 -10.77 -1.67 2.64
N THR A 238 -9.78 -2.54 2.84
CA THR A 238 -9.94 -3.82 3.54
C THR A 238 -10.52 -3.63 4.94
N LEU A 239 -9.93 -2.73 5.72
CA LEU A 239 -10.38 -2.43 7.08
C LEU A 239 -11.76 -1.76 7.07
N CYS A 240 -11.96 -0.76 6.21
CA CYS A 240 -13.23 -0.03 6.11
C CYS A 240 -14.39 -0.95 5.69
N GLN A 241 -14.15 -1.88 4.74
CA GLN A 241 -15.15 -2.88 4.35
C GLN A 241 -15.43 -3.88 5.47
N GLN A 242 -14.40 -4.30 6.22
CA GLN A 242 -14.59 -5.18 7.37
C GLN A 242 -15.48 -4.51 8.42
N LEU A 243 -15.20 -3.24 8.78
CA LEU A 243 -16.01 -2.48 9.73
C LEU A 243 -17.45 -2.27 9.22
N ALA A 244 -17.61 -1.96 7.94
CA ALA A 244 -18.94 -1.81 7.34
C ALA A 244 -19.73 -3.13 7.35
N SER A 245 -19.07 -4.27 7.13
CA SER A 245 -19.72 -5.59 7.21
C SER A 245 -20.20 -5.97 8.63
N GLU A 246 -19.66 -5.30 9.65
CA GLU A 246 -20.10 -5.45 11.04
C GLU A 246 -21.25 -4.49 11.44
N GLY A 247 -21.69 -3.63 10.52
CA GLY A 247 -22.84 -2.75 10.72
C GLY A 247 -22.52 -1.27 10.91
N TYR A 248 -21.27 -0.85 10.70
CA TYR A 248 -20.87 0.56 10.81
C TYR A 248 -20.96 1.29 9.46
N VAL A 249 -21.31 2.58 9.48
CA VAL A 249 -21.14 3.47 8.33
C VAL A 249 -19.77 4.15 8.43
N VAL A 250 -18.87 3.87 7.51
CA VAL A 250 -17.47 4.33 7.57
C VAL A 250 -17.25 5.44 6.55
N PHE A 251 -16.94 6.64 7.01
CA PHE A 251 -16.53 7.80 6.20
C PHE A 251 -15.01 7.90 6.22
N SER A 252 -14.34 7.49 5.16
CA SER A 252 -12.90 7.61 4.99
C SER A 252 -12.57 8.91 4.25
N LEU A 253 -12.03 9.89 4.98
CA LEU A 253 -11.74 11.23 4.49
C LEU A 253 -10.50 11.25 3.60
N GLN A 254 -10.51 12.09 2.55
CA GLN A 254 -9.31 12.46 1.80
C GLN A 254 -8.71 13.72 2.38
N HIS A 255 -7.51 13.63 2.93
CA HIS A 255 -6.73 14.79 3.32
C HIS A 255 -5.78 15.20 2.20
N TYR A 256 -5.74 16.48 1.87
CA TYR A 256 -5.00 16.99 0.70
C TYR A 256 -3.66 17.66 1.03
N GLU A 257 -3.24 17.67 2.30
CA GLU A 257 -1.94 18.20 2.73
C GLU A 257 -0.73 17.51 2.09
N LEU A 258 -0.99 16.46 1.34
CA LEU A 258 0.03 15.58 0.77
C LEU A 258 0.70 16.09 -0.48
N VAL A 259 0.21 17.16 -1.05
CA VAL A 259 0.68 17.53 -2.37
C VAL A 259 2.12 18.05 -2.34
N TYR A 260 2.67 18.38 -1.13
CA TYR A 260 3.99 18.98 -1.04
C TYR A 260 4.77 18.63 0.24
N PRO A 261 5.90 17.90 0.15
CA PRO A 261 7.04 18.05 1.03
C PRO A 261 7.87 19.26 0.64
N TRP A 262 7.30 20.12 -0.18
CA TRP A 262 7.86 21.41 -0.57
C TRP A 262 7.36 22.44 0.44
N ASP A 263 8.18 23.43 0.78
CA ASP A 263 7.65 24.61 1.42
C ASP A 263 6.63 25.30 0.48
N ILE A 264 5.84 26.19 1.03
CA ILE A 264 4.82 26.98 0.30
C ILE A 264 5.40 27.70 -0.94
N LYS A 265 6.74 27.74 -1.08
CA LYS A 265 7.50 28.34 -2.18
C LYS A 265 8.11 27.31 -3.14
N GLY A 266 7.87 26.01 -2.97
CA GLY A 266 8.38 24.97 -3.86
C GLY A 266 9.83 24.54 -3.63
N THR A 267 10.44 24.93 -2.51
CA THR A 267 11.81 24.56 -2.17
C THR A 267 11.85 23.20 -1.48
N LYS A 268 12.73 22.29 -1.93
CA LYS A 268 12.91 20.96 -1.26
C LYS A 268 13.41 21.19 0.17
N ILE A 269 12.61 20.82 1.16
CA ILE A 269 12.90 20.99 2.58
C ILE A 269 14.22 20.30 2.97
N TYR A 270 14.67 19.32 2.18
CA TYR A 270 15.78 18.42 2.52
C TYR A 270 17.16 18.84 2.07
N ASN A 271 17.30 19.94 1.29
CA ASN A 271 18.57 20.28 0.66
C ASN A 271 19.29 21.54 1.20
N THR A 272 18.74 22.24 2.18
CA THR A 272 19.33 23.52 2.61
C THR A 272 19.16 23.77 4.10
N GLY A 273 20.07 23.28 4.95
CA GLY A 273 20.08 23.70 6.33
C GLY A 273 20.73 22.71 7.30
N ASN A 274 20.98 23.17 8.50
CA ASN A 274 21.41 22.39 9.64
C ASN A 274 20.28 21.44 10.04
N TYR A 275 20.57 20.17 10.31
CA TYR A 275 19.58 19.11 10.55
C TYR A 275 18.52 19.46 11.62
N PRO A 276 18.84 20.11 12.77
CA PRO A 276 17.84 20.57 13.74
C PRO A 276 16.84 21.59 13.20
N GLU A 277 17.28 22.54 12.37
CA GLU A 277 16.41 23.54 11.75
C GLU A 277 15.44 22.90 10.75
N ILE A 278 15.88 21.88 10.05
CA ILE A 278 15.04 21.10 9.14
C ILE A 278 13.92 20.39 9.91
N ILE A 279 14.25 19.76 11.05
CA ILE A 279 13.29 19.06 11.92
C ILE A 279 12.25 20.05 12.47
N GLU A 280 12.65 21.19 13.00
CA GLU A 280 11.75 22.21 13.53
C GLU A 280 10.81 22.75 12.44
N LYS A 281 11.35 23.09 11.27
CA LYS A 281 10.56 23.55 10.11
C LYS A 281 9.57 22.46 9.68
N TYR A 282 9.99 21.21 9.64
CA TYR A 282 9.15 20.08 9.27
C TYR A 282 8.03 19.87 10.29
N GLN A 283 8.32 19.90 11.58
CA GLN A 283 7.33 19.82 12.65
C GLN A 283 6.28 20.93 12.51
N LYS A 284 6.69 22.17 12.33
CA LYS A 284 5.80 23.32 12.17
C LYS A 284 4.84 23.15 10.97
N ILE A 285 5.34 22.65 9.83
CA ILE A 285 4.50 22.35 8.66
C ILE A 285 3.51 21.23 9.00
N ARG A 286 3.96 20.17 9.67
CA ARG A 286 3.07 19.04 10.00
C ARG A 286 2.04 19.41 11.06
N SER A 287 2.37 20.29 11.98
CA SER A 287 1.42 20.85 12.94
C SER A 287 0.31 21.65 12.25
N SER A 288 0.64 22.47 11.24
CA SER A 288 -0.41 23.16 10.46
C SER A 288 -1.28 22.20 9.63
N HIS A 289 -0.70 21.14 9.07
CA HIS A 289 -1.47 20.10 8.38
C HIS A 289 -2.38 19.33 9.35
N LEU A 290 -1.92 19.11 10.59
CA LEU A 290 -2.73 18.49 11.63
C LEU A 290 -3.99 19.32 11.91
N GLU A 291 -3.86 20.64 12.05
CA GLU A 291 -5.01 21.51 12.30
C GLU A 291 -6.04 21.45 11.13
N TRP A 292 -5.59 21.42 9.88
CA TRP A 292 -6.51 21.23 8.74
C TRP A 292 -7.27 19.90 8.81
N ARG A 293 -6.61 18.80 9.19
CA ARG A 293 -7.29 17.51 9.37
C ARG A 293 -8.33 17.54 10.48
N ILE A 294 -8.00 18.22 11.58
CA ILE A 294 -8.91 18.41 12.70
C ILE A 294 -10.16 19.14 12.23
N GLU A 295 -10.01 20.26 11.52
CA GLU A 295 -11.13 21.02 10.99
C GLU A 295 -12.01 20.18 10.05
N GLN A 296 -11.44 19.39 9.15
CA GLN A 296 -12.18 18.50 8.26
C GLN A 296 -12.99 17.45 9.05
N ILE A 297 -12.37 16.82 10.06
CA ILE A 297 -13.05 15.83 10.92
C ILE A 297 -14.17 16.50 11.72
N GLN A 298 -13.93 17.68 12.29
CA GLN A 298 -14.93 18.43 13.06
C GLN A 298 -16.12 18.83 12.19
N GLN A 299 -15.87 19.36 10.99
CA GLN A 299 -16.93 19.70 10.04
C GLN A 299 -17.79 18.49 9.67
N LEU A 300 -17.20 17.31 9.47
CA LEU A 300 -17.97 16.10 9.23
C LEU A 300 -18.80 15.70 10.48
N ILE A 301 -18.25 15.79 11.69
CA ILE A 301 -18.99 15.53 12.94
C ILE A 301 -20.20 16.46 13.02
N ASP A 302 -20.02 17.74 12.76
CA ASP A 302 -21.10 18.75 12.80
C ASP A 302 -22.16 18.50 11.73
N ASN A 303 -21.76 18.13 10.53
CA ASN A 303 -22.66 17.77 9.43
C ASN A 303 -23.47 16.50 9.76
N LEU A 304 -22.86 15.50 10.40
CA LEU A 304 -23.53 14.29 10.88
C LEU A 304 -24.56 14.62 11.98
N LYS A 305 -24.18 15.41 12.98
CA LYS A 305 -25.06 15.81 14.11
C LYS A 305 -26.23 16.72 13.65
N SER A 306 -25.99 17.59 12.66
CA SER A 306 -27.00 18.49 12.11
C SER A 306 -27.82 17.90 10.97
N ASN A 307 -27.61 16.62 10.63
CA ASN A 307 -28.27 15.92 9.52
C ASN A 307 -28.11 16.62 8.16
N LYS A 308 -26.94 17.25 7.93
CA LYS A 308 -26.61 17.92 6.67
C LYS A 308 -26.06 16.97 5.59
N ILE A 309 -26.04 15.66 5.85
CA ILE A 309 -25.63 14.62 4.91
C ILE A 309 -26.81 13.95 4.20
N LYS A 310 -27.97 14.61 4.12
CA LYS A 310 -29.19 14.06 3.48
C LYS A 310 -28.98 13.64 2.02
N ASP A 311 -28.11 14.34 1.31
CA ASP A 311 -27.75 13.99 -0.06
C ASP A 311 -26.95 12.68 -0.16
N VAL A 312 -26.34 12.24 0.96
CA VAL A 312 -25.62 10.97 1.05
C VAL A 312 -26.56 9.83 1.44
N PHE A 313 -27.34 10.05 2.52
CA PHE A 313 -28.31 9.09 3.02
C PHE A 313 -29.57 9.82 3.51
N TYR A 314 -30.69 9.57 2.84
CA TYR A 314 -31.96 10.14 3.24
C TYR A 314 -32.40 9.63 4.62
N ASP A 315 -32.76 10.55 5.53
CA ASP A 315 -33.19 10.25 6.92
C ASP A 315 -32.20 9.45 7.78
N PHE A 316 -30.92 9.45 7.44
CA PHE A 316 -29.91 8.78 8.25
C PHE A 316 -29.63 9.56 9.54
N LYS A 317 -29.60 8.84 10.67
CA LYS A 317 -29.25 9.38 11.98
C LYS A 317 -28.12 8.58 12.60
N PRO A 318 -26.95 9.16 12.84
CA PRO A 318 -25.88 8.47 13.56
C PRO A 318 -26.29 8.17 15.01
N LEU A 319 -26.22 6.89 15.42
CA LEU A 319 -26.41 6.49 16.83
C LEU A 319 -25.24 6.94 17.67
N SER A 320 -24.05 6.72 17.19
CA SER A 320 -22.82 7.19 17.82
C SER A 320 -21.80 7.59 16.74
N ILE A 321 -20.81 8.40 17.14
CA ILE A 321 -19.67 8.76 16.27
C ILE A 321 -18.40 8.24 16.91
N ASN A 322 -17.67 7.42 16.16
CA ASN A 322 -16.38 6.86 16.51
C ASN A 322 -15.32 7.41 15.56
N LEU A 323 -14.11 7.62 16.06
CA LEU A 323 -12.99 8.07 15.24
C LEU A 323 -11.94 6.97 15.16
N ILE A 324 -11.45 6.69 13.96
CA ILE A 324 -10.33 5.76 13.75
C ILE A 324 -9.29 6.45 12.91
N GLY A 325 -8.01 6.29 13.24
CA GLY A 325 -6.93 6.82 12.43
C GLY A 325 -5.64 6.02 12.54
N HIS A 326 -4.84 6.07 11.49
CA HIS A 326 -3.53 5.43 11.45
C HIS A 326 -2.42 6.48 11.30
N SER A 327 -1.30 6.30 12.00
CA SER A 327 -0.12 7.16 11.86
C SER A 327 -0.46 8.64 12.06
N PHE A 328 -0.33 9.49 11.05
CA PHE A 328 -0.75 10.90 11.10
C PHE A 328 -2.26 11.05 11.30
N GLY A 329 -3.07 10.16 10.70
CA GLY A 329 -4.50 10.08 10.99
C GLY A 329 -4.78 9.68 12.45
N GLY A 330 -3.94 8.81 13.04
CA GLY A 330 -3.98 8.48 14.46
C GLY A 330 -3.75 9.71 15.35
N ALA A 331 -2.74 10.51 15.05
CA ALA A 331 -2.52 11.80 15.71
C ALA A 331 -3.73 12.73 15.52
N SER A 332 -4.30 12.79 14.32
CA SER A 332 -5.45 13.66 14.03
C SER A 332 -6.67 13.30 14.88
N VAL A 333 -7.03 12.02 14.98
CA VAL A 333 -8.19 11.60 15.80
C VAL A 333 -7.96 11.76 17.29
N LEU A 334 -6.72 11.55 17.78
CA LEU A 334 -6.36 11.82 19.17
C LEU A 334 -6.48 13.32 19.48
N ARG A 335 -6.04 14.18 18.56
CA ARG A 335 -6.14 15.63 18.73
C ARG A 335 -7.59 16.10 18.74
N VAL A 336 -8.46 15.54 17.87
CA VAL A 336 -9.91 15.81 17.94
C VAL A 336 -10.50 15.37 19.29
N ALA A 337 -10.07 14.21 19.80
CA ALA A 337 -10.52 13.68 21.09
C ALA A 337 -10.15 14.56 22.31
N GLN A 338 -9.13 15.40 22.18
CA GLN A 338 -8.79 16.40 23.20
C GLN A 338 -9.78 17.57 23.24
N GLU A 339 -10.46 17.85 22.13
CA GLU A 339 -11.39 18.97 22.00
C GLU A 339 -12.85 18.55 22.10
N ILE A 340 -13.22 17.45 21.48
CA ILE A 340 -14.61 17.01 21.31
C ILE A 340 -14.81 15.63 21.96
N ASN A 341 -15.91 15.49 22.69
CA ASN A 341 -16.33 14.19 23.18
C ASN A 341 -17.08 13.44 22.06
N VAL A 342 -16.53 12.28 21.67
CA VAL A 342 -17.12 11.30 20.75
C VAL A 342 -17.29 9.97 21.49
N ASN A 343 -17.97 8.98 20.88
CA ASN A 343 -18.21 7.71 21.54
C ASN A 343 -16.91 6.94 21.86
N SER A 344 -16.03 6.83 20.88
CA SER A 344 -14.71 6.22 21.06
C SER A 344 -13.69 6.70 20.01
N VAL A 345 -12.41 6.55 20.36
CA VAL A 345 -11.28 6.82 19.46
C VAL A 345 -10.34 5.61 19.41
N ILE A 346 -9.95 5.20 18.22
CA ILE A 346 -8.95 4.15 18.01
C ILE A 346 -7.82 4.71 17.15
N ALA A 347 -6.59 4.64 17.64
CA ALA A 347 -5.39 5.09 16.92
C ALA A 347 -4.45 3.91 16.69
N TYR A 348 -4.15 3.63 15.41
CA TYR A 348 -3.17 2.63 15.00
C TYR A 348 -1.81 3.31 14.84
N ASP A 349 -0.86 2.92 15.65
CA ASP A 349 0.54 3.40 15.66
C ASP A 349 0.65 4.91 15.38
N PRO A 350 0.04 5.77 16.24
CA PRO A 350 -0.11 7.21 15.97
C PRO A 350 1.22 7.92 15.87
N TRP A 351 1.35 8.81 14.88
CA TRP A 351 2.53 9.64 14.66
C TRP A 351 2.39 10.98 15.38
N LEU A 352 2.91 11.08 16.61
CA LEU A 352 2.72 12.25 17.49
C LEU A 352 3.74 13.38 17.26
N PHE A 353 4.67 13.21 16.32
CA PHE A 353 5.65 14.25 15.97
C PHE A 353 5.05 15.65 15.69
N PRO A 354 3.86 15.79 15.09
CA PRO A 354 3.22 17.09 14.88
C PRO A 354 2.69 17.79 16.14
N PHE A 355 2.58 17.07 17.27
CA PHE A 355 2.07 17.66 18.52
C PHE A 355 3.09 18.62 19.12
N ASN A 356 2.60 19.77 19.62
CA ASN A 356 3.37 20.64 20.50
C ASN A 356 3.24 20.16 21.97
N GLN A 357 4.00 20.78 22.89
CA GLN A 357 4.02 20.39 24.31
C GLN A 357 2.65 20.49 24.99
N GLU A 358 1.87 21.51 24.68
CA GLU A 358 0.51 21.64 25.21
C GLU A 358 -0.37 20.48 24.78
N GLN A 359 -0.33 20.12 23.51
CA GLN A 359 -1.10 19.00 22.94
C GLN A 359 -0.63 17.65 23.51
N MET A 360 0.66 17.49 23.76
CA MET A 360 1.21 16.27 24.38
C MET A 360 0.68 16.06 25.80
N HIS A 361 0.44 17.11 26.54
CA HIS A 361 0.00 17.07 27.95
C HIS A 361 -1.53 17.26 28.11
N LYS A 362 -2.27 17.46 27.02
CA LYS A 362 -3.73 17.59 27.06
C LYS A 362 -4.42 16.24 27.06
N GLN A 363 -5.36 16.04 27.98
CA GLN A 363 -6.09 14.79 28.09
C GLN A 363 -7.14 14.61 27.00
N VAL A 364 -7.31 13.38 26.55
CA VAL A 364 -8.43 12.98 25.67
C VAL A 364 -9.72 12.91 26.49
N LYS A 365 -10.84 13.29 25.86
CA LYS A 365 -12.16 13.42 26.53
C LYS A 365 -13.06 12.19 26.43
N CYS A 366 -12.60 11.14 25.72
CA CYS A 366 -13.42 9.98 25.42
C CYS A 366 -12.64 8.67 25.59
N ARG A 367 -13.35 7.57 25.57
CA ARG A 367 -12.78 6.23 25.60
C ARG A 367 -11.85 6.04 24.40
N THR A 368 -10.59 5.69 24.65
CA THR A 368 -9.54 5.66 23.62
C THR A 368 -8.73 4.37 23.70
N LEU A 369 -8.49 3.77 22.53
CA LEU A 369 -7.62 2.62 22.32
C LEU A 369 -6.45 3.03 21.42
N ILE A 370 -5.23 2.67 21.81
CA ILE A 370 -4.05 2.76 20.95
C ILE A 370 -3.50 1.35 20.71
N LEU A 371 -3.38 0.95 19.44
CA LEU A 371 -2.70 -0.25 19.02
C LEU A 371 -1.40 0.15 18.35
N SER A 372 -0.26 -0.19 18.94
CA SER A 372 1.06 0.18 18.42
C SER A 372 1.91 -1.03 18.06
N LYS A 373 2.93 -0.80 17.22
CA LYS A 373 3.95 -1.81 16.91
C LYS A 373 4.74 -2.18 18.18
N ASP A 374 5.19 -3.42 18.26
CA ASP A 374 6.01 -3.91 19.38
C ASP A 374 7.48 -3.49 19.26
N LYS A 375 7.97 -3.29 18.03
CA LYS A 375 9.37 -2.94 17.77
C LYS A 375 9.47 -1.69 16.91
N ASN A 376 10.26 -0.74 17.36
CA ASN A 376 10.58 0.43 16.55
C ASN A 376 11.72 0.09 15.58
N ARG A 377 11.40 -0.18 14.31
CA ARG A 377 12.37 -0.49 13.26
C ARG A 377 12.83 0.76 12.51
N ILE A 378 12.01 1.80 12.50
CA ILE A 378 12.31 3.07 11.84
C ILE A 378 13.12 3.92 12.81
N LYS A 379 14.42 4.02 12.56
CA LYS A 379 15.35 4.87 13.34
C LYS A 379 15.35 6.30 12.78
N GLN A 380 14.21 6.97 12.85
CA GLN A 380 14.10 8.37 12.44
C GLN A 380 13.59 9.18 13.60
N GLU A 381 14.12 10.40 13.80
CA GLU A 381 13.79 11.25 14.95
C GLU A 381 12.30 11.61 15.02
N TRP A 382 11.64 11.72 13.86
CA TRP A 382 10.20 11.97 13.81
C TRP A 382 9.31 10.76 14.17
N PHE A 383 9.89 9.56 14.36
CA PHE A 383 9.23 8.37 14.88
C PHE A 383 9.75 7.99 16.27
N ASP A 384 10.05 8.98 17.10
CA ASP A 384 10.57 8.76 18.45
C ASP A 384 9.48 8.08 19.33
N PRO A 385 9.71 6.84 19.80
CA PRO A 385 8.78 6.14 20.68
C PRO A 385 8.59 6.84 22.04
N LYS A 386 9.49 7.76 22.42
CA LYS A 386 9.36 8.55 23.63
C LYS A 386 8.13 9.46 23.59
N LEU A 387 7.77 9.97 22.39
CA LEU A 387 6.57 10.81 22.24
C LEU A 387 5.31 10.06 22.62
N LEU A 388 5.15 8.80 22.16
CA LEU A 388 4.00 8.00 22.57
C LEU A 388 4.00 7.71 24.07
N LYS A 389 5.16 7.41 24.65
CA LYS A 389 5.28 7.19 26.08
C LYS A 389 4.88 8.44 26.87
N GLU A 390 5.42 9.61 26.51
CA GLU A 390 5.10 10.91 27.14
C GLU A 390 3.59 11.18 27.07
N PHE A 391 2.97 11.01 25.89
CA PHE A 391 1.54 11.20 25.72
C PHE A 391 0.69 10.28 26.63
N LEU A 392 1.10 9.01 26.75
CA LEU A 392 0.43 8.04 27.62
C LEU A 392 0.62 8.34 29.10
N ASP A 393 1.77 8.84 29.52
CA ASP A 393 2.04 9.23 30.90
C ASP A 393 1.05 10.34 31.38
N PHE A 394 0.60 11.22 30.46
CA PHE A 394 -0.43 12.23 30.73
C PHE A 394 -1.87 11.75 30.48
N ASN A 395 -2.05 10.65 29.76
CA ASN A 395 -3.34 10.10 29.35
C ASN A 395 -3.52 8.66 29.87
N THR A 396 -3.41 8.46 31.17
CA THR A 396 -3.40 7.14 31.84
C THR A 396 -4.70 6.34 31.66
N GLN A 397 -5.81 6.99 31.25
CA GLN A 397 -7.09 6.34 30.95
C GLN A 397 -7.13 5.67 29.58
N ILE A 398 -6.10 5.84 28.73
CA ILE A 398 -6.03 5.23 27.39
C ILE A 398 -5.67 3.74 27.53
N GLU A 399 -6.48 2.89 26.90
CA GLU A 399 -6.11 1.49 26.69
C GLU A 399 -5.03 1.40 25.61
N HIS A 400 -3.83 0.94 25.97
CA HIS A 400 -2.72 0.83 25.04
C HIS A 400 -2.18 -0.59 24.97
N TYR A 401 -2.10 -1.15 23.77
CA TYR A 401 -1.52 -2.47 23.52
C TYR A 401 -0.50 -2.42 22.41
N LYS A 402 0.63 -3.08 22.66
CA LYS A 402 1.65 -3.36 21.64
C LYS A 402 1.35 -4.71 21.02
N ILE A 403 1.21 -4.75 19.71
CA ILE A 403 0.84 -5.97 18.97
C ILE A 403 2.12 -6.64 18.45
N LYS A 404 2.34 -7.90 18.85
CA LYS A 404 3.49 -8.69 18.36
C LYS A 404 3.46 -8.83 16.85
N GLY A 405 4.58 -8.54 16.22
CA GLY A 405 4.74 -8.62 14.77
C GLY A 405 4.07 -7.52 13.98
N LEU A 406 3.34 -6.59 14.62
CA LEU A 406 2.77 -5.43 13.94
C LEU A 406 3.88 -4.53 13.43
N ASP A 407 3.86 -4.23 12.14
CA ASP A 407 4.67 -3.20 11.50
C ASP A 407 3.81 -1.95 11.23
N HIS A 408 4.46 -0.78 11.15
CA HIS A 408 3.77 0.49 10.93
C HIS A 408 2.86 0.48 9.69
N ALA A 409 3.29 -0.16 8.61
CA ALA A 409 2.57 -0.19 7.35
C ALA A 409 1.41 -1.20 7.29
N TYR A 410 1.31 -2.16 8.22
CA TYR A 410 0.36 -3.28 8.11
C TYR A 410 -1.11 -2.89 8.00
N PRO A 411 -1.63 -1.82 8.65
CA PRO A 411 -3.01 -1.42 8.46
C PRO A 411 -3.35 -0.93 7.06
N VAL A 412 -2.33 -0.64 6.22
CA VAL A 412 -2.49 -0.05 4.89
C VAL A 412 -2.64 -1.14 3.84
N ASP A 413 -3.63 -1.04 2.97
CA ASP A 413 -3.86 -1.99 1.85
C ASP A 413 -2.66 -2.10 0.90
N LEU A 414 -1.83 -1.07 0.86
CA LEU A 414 -0.61 -1.04 0.04
C LEU A 414 0.32 -2.23 0.33
N THR A 415 0.33 -2.74 1.56
CA THR A 415 1.13 -3.92 1.95
C THR A 415 0.71 -5.21 1.23
N TYR A 416 -0.54 -5.30 0.78
CA TYR A 416 -0.99 -6.41 -0.07
C TYR A 416 -0.53 -6.27 -1.53
N LEU A 417 -0.25 -5.05 -1.97
CA LEU A 417 -0.03 -4.71 -3.37
C LEU A 417 1.45 -4.61 -3.73
N ILE A 418 2.26 -4.01 -2.85
CA ILE A 418 3.68 -3.71 -3.10
C ILE A 418 4.60 -4.28 -2.02
N ALA A 419 4.31 -5.50 -1.54
CA ALA A 419 5.11 -6.10 -0.47
C ALA A 419 6.61 -6.19 -0.82
N ALA A 420 6.97 -6.50 -2.07
CA ALA A 420 8.36 -6.53 -2.52
C ALA A 420 9.03 -5.15 -2.44
N GLU A 421 8.34 -4.12 -2.90
CA GLU A 421 8.81 -2.75 -2.92
C GLU A 421 8.97 -2.20 -1.48
N MET A 422 8.03 -2.54 -0.59
CA MET A 422 8.08 -2.15 0.83
C MET A 422 9.27 -2.81 1.56
N VAL A 423 9.58 -4.06 1.24
CA VAL A 423 10.77 -4.75 1.79
C VAL A 423 12.06 -4.09 1.32
N LEU A 424 12.13 -3.69 0.03
CA LEU A 424 13.30 -3.03 -0.54
C LEU A 424 13.61 -1.68 0.13
N ILE A 425 12.59 -0.95 0.57
CA ILE A 425 12.76 0.32 1.30
C ILE A 425 12.84 0.13 2.83
N GLY A 426 12.84 -1.12 3.32
CA GLY A 426 12.95 -1.45 4.74
C GLY A 426 11.71 -1.20 5.59
N GLU A 427 10.57 -0.91 4.95
CA GLU A 427 9.30 -0.58 5.61
C GLU A 427 8.46 -1.81 6.00
N LEU A 428 8.77 -2.99 5.46
CA LEU A 428 8.02 -4.22 5.70
C LEU A 428 8.96 -5.41 5.92
N ARG A 429 8.60 -6.31 6.83
CA ARG A 429 9.16 -7.65 6.92
C ARG A 429 8.10 -8.70 6.57
N THR A 430 8.53 -9.75 5.89
CA THR A 430 7.66 -10.83 5.41
C THR A 430 7.60 -12.04 6.35
N ASP A 431 8.23 -11.97 7.50
CA ASP A 431 8.29 -13.03 8.51
C ASP A 431 6.98 -13.22 9.28
N GLU A 432 6.05 -12.24 9.20
CA GLU A 432 4.75 -12.30 9.87
C GLU A 432 3.59 -12.45 8.89
N ASN A 433 2.54 -13.09 9.35
CA ASN A 433 1.34 -13.28 8.54
C ASN A 433 0.50 -11.98 8.50
N LEU A 434 0.69 -11.16 7.48
CA LEU A 434 -0.03 -9.90 7.25
C LEU A 434 -1.55 -10.02 7.43
N PHE A 435 -2.16 -11.07 6.87
CA PHE A 435 -3.61 -11.30 6.97
C PHE A 435 -4.03 -11.58 8.42
N LYS A 436 -3.22 -12.35 9.17
CA LYS A 436 -3.50 -12.66 10.57
C LYS A 436 -3.47 -11.40 11.43
N ILE A 437 -2.47 -10.55 11.24
CA ILE A 437 -2.32 -9.31 12.02
C ILE A 437 -3.44 -8.32 11.67
N ASN A 438 -3.80 -8.15 10.40
CA ASN A 438 -4.88 -7.27 10.01
C ASN A 438 -6.25 -7.76 10.51
N ASN A 439 -6.50 -9.07 10.53
CA ASN A 439 -7.68 -9.65 11.14
C ASN A 439 -7.71 -9.40 12.65
N LEU A 440 -6.57 -9.52 13.33
CA LEU A 440 -6.45 -9.21 14.76
C LEU A 440 -6.78 -7.74 15.05
N ILE A 441 -6.17 -6.80 14.31
CA ILE A 441 -6.45 -5.35 14.45
C ILE A 441 -7.94 -5.07 14.28
N SER A 442 -8.57 -5.64 13.24
CA SER A 442 -10.00 -5.47 12.98
C SER A 442 -10.85 -6.04 14.13
N SER A 443 -10.52 -7.25 14.62
CA SER A 443 -11.21 -7.88 15.76
C SER A 443 -11.13 -7.05 17.03
N LEU A 444 -9.92 -6.59 17.40
CA LEU A 444 -9.71 -5.75 18.59
C LEU A 444 -10.47 -4.44 18.48
N THR A 445 -10.46 -3.81 17.30
CA THR A 445 -11.20 -2.57 17.01
C THR A 445 -12.71 -2.76 17.24
N ILE A 446 -13.29 -3.80 16.64
CA ILE A 446 -14.72 -4.09 16.76
C ILE A 446 -15.10 -4.39 18.22
N LYS A 447 -14.33 -5.24 18.91
CA LYS A 447 -14.58 -5.56 20.33
C LYS A 447 -14.49 -4.34 21.22
N PHE A 448 -13.50 -3.48 21.00
CA PHE A 448 -13.39 -2.23 21.75
C PHE A 448 -14.62 -1.34 21.55
N MET A 449 -15.05 -1.09 20.31
CA MET A 449 -16.26 -0.29 20.05
C MET A 449 -17.52 -0.91 20.65
N GLN A 450 -17.63 -2.25 20.63
CA GLN A 450 -18.74 -2.99 21.24
C GLN A 450 -18.63 -3.17 22.77
N GLN A 451 -17.60 -2.61 23.40
CA GLN A 451 -17.31 -2.75 24.84
C GLN A 451 -17.16 -4.21 25.31
N LYS A 452 -16.67 -5.07 24.44
CA LYS A 452 -16.39 -6.48 24.73
C LYS A 452 -14.96 -6.67 25.23
N LEU A 453 -14.75 -7.65 26.08
CA LEU A 453 -13.40 -8.04 26.53
C LEU A 453 -12.63 -8.74 25.41
N PHE A 454 -11.31 -8.56 25.38
CA PHE A 454 -10.43 -9.29 24.50
C PHE A 454 -10.30 -10.76 24.93
N SER A 455 -10.21 -11.66 23.97
CA SER A 455 -10.06 -13.09 24.24
C SER A 455 -8.66 -13.42 24.79
N ILE A 456 -8.53 -14.59 25.42
CA ILE A 456 -7.22 -15.08 25.89
C ILE A 456 -6.21 -15.19 24.76
N GLU A 457 -6.65 -15.60 23.57
CA GLU A 457 -5.76 -15.70 22.39
C GLU A 457 -5.30 -14.34 21.91
N GLU A 458 -6.16 -13.33 21.93
CA GLU A 458 -5.81 -11.95 21.60
C GLU A 458 -4.84 -11.37 22.62
N ASN A 459 -5.08 -11.63 23.92
CA ASN A 459 -4.19 -11.18 25.00
C ASN A 459 -2.76 -11.75 24.86
N LYS A 460 -2.60 -12.96 24.31
CA LYS A 460 -1.28 -13.56 24.02
C LYS A 460 -0.52 -12.86 22.88
N GLN A 461 -1.19 -12.07 22.06
CA GLN A 461 -0.57 -11.30 20.98
C GLN A 461 -0.05 -9.93 21.45
N PHE A 462 -0.32 -9.53 22.68
CA PHE A 462 0.22 -8.31 23.26
C PHE A 462 1.65 -8.53 23.78
N SER A 463 2.47 -7.49 23.72
CA SER A 463 3.87 -7.48 24.20
C SER A 463 4.07 -6.47 25.32
#